data_932cf1903b267a16f30a61364d809784
#
_entry.id   932cf1903b267a16f30a61364d809784
#
_cell.length_a   1.000
_cell.length_b   1.000
_cell.length_c   1.000
_cell.angle_alpha   90.00
_cell.angle_beta   90.00
_cell.angle_gamma   90.00
#
_symmetry.space_group_name_H-M   'P 1'
#
loop_
_entity.id
_entity.type
_entity.pdbx_description
1 polymer ?
#
loop_
_entity_poly.entity_id
_entity_poly.type
_entity_poly.pdbx_seq_one_letter_code
_entity_poly.pdbx_strand_id
1 'polypeptide(L)'
;MSELLSATPVDPITVEVIGSALSSIAEEMGEALVRASYSTNIKERRDCSTALFDTAGHTLCQAEHIPMHLGSFIGIIPHIMKRHPVAQMQPGDVFVGNDAYEGGGTHLPDIVLAEPIFFEGAIVAWAVNTAHHADFGDRGHAHIYQEGLRIPPIRLYRAGALQTDVQELILLNCQVPRERLSDLRAQMAANRLGVTRMAALCAKYGRGTVLAAGEALKDYAERKMRSGIAAIPDGIYRFDDVYDSPEIPGELALAVEITVAGDEMRLHFTAPPQVRAGINMVYTALLSTVYYAVKAVVDPTILPNAGLARPLHVTAAEGSVLNCSHPAAVNGRIGPCQRVVDLIHGALAQAMPDRVIAACNGAVSVATFVGNQPKDGSLWVYLETIGGGSGARATKDGLDGVQVHMTNTSNLPVEALEGEYPLTLLRDRKSVV
;
A
#
# COMPACT_ATOMS: atom_id res chain seq x y z
N MET A 1 30.91 -18.61 -5.31
CA MET A 1 31.04 -19.62 -4.26
C MET A 1 30.65 -18.90 -2.98
N SER A 2 29.42 -19.11 -2.54
CA SER A 2 28.76 -18.40 -1.45
C SER A 2 29.34 -18.93 -0.13
N GLU A 3 30.04 -18.09 0.61
CA GLU A 3 30.26 -18.30 2.05
C GLU A 3 28.91 -18.11 2.74
N LEU A 4 28.20 -19.21 2.95
CA LEU A 4 27.17 -19.33 3.95
C LEU A 4 27.87 -19.14 5.33
N LEU A 5 28.03 -17.89 5.76
CA LEU A 5 28.28 -17.60 7.15
C LEU A 5 27.12 -18.23 7.93
N SER A 6 27.40 -19.27 8.69
CA SER A 6 26.53 -19.78 9.74
C SER A 6 26.35 -18.64 10.74
N ALA A 7 25.35 -17.80 10.51
CA ALA A 7 25.02 -16.72 11.41
C ALA A 7 24.65 -17.35 12.76
N THR A 8 25.41 -17.05 13.80
CA THR A 8 25.02 -17.38 15.18
C THR A 8 23.60 -16.84 15.38
N PRO A 9 22.65 -17.64 15.88
CA PRO A 9 21.29 -17.17 16.10
C PRO A 9 21.34 -15.91 16.97
N VAL A 10 20.69 -14.85 16.51
CA VAL A 10 20.54 -13.62 17.31
C VAL A 10 19.63 -13.96 18.49
N ASP A 11 20.01 -13.52 19.69
CA ASP A 11 19.18 -13.77 20.86
C ASP A 11 17.81 -13.09 20.75
N PRO A 12 16.74 -13.68 21.30
CA PRO A 12 15.39 -13.19 21.14
C PRO A 12 15.17 -11.74 21.62
N ILE A 13 15.89 -11.30 22.65
CA ILE A 13 15.78 -9.94 23.19
C ILE A 13 16.34 -8.93 22.16
N THR A 14 17.49 -9.24 21.57
CA THR A 14 18.09 -8.42 20.52
C THR A 14 17.20 -8.38 19.28
N VAL A 15 16.56 -9.50 18.88
CA VAL A 15 15.59 -9.53 17.78
C VAL A 15 14.43 -8.58 18.05
N GLU A 16 13.84 -8.62 19.26
CA GLU A 16 12.72 -7.75 19.65
C GLU A 16 13.12 -6.27 19.65
N VAL A 17 14.30 -5.94 20.21
CA VAL A 17 14.80 -4.56 20.23
C VAL A 17 15.06 -4.02 18.83
N ILE A 18 15.63 -4.83 17.95
CA ILE A 18 15.84 -4.45 16.55
C ILE A 18 14.50 -4.34 15.82
N GLY A 19 13.55 -5.24 16.06
CA GLY A 19 12.22 -5.19 15.49
C GLY A 19 11.47 -3.92 15.88
N SER A 20 11.49 -3.55 17.14
CA SER A 20 10.92 -2.28 17.63
C SER A 20 11.59 -1.07 17.01
N ALA A 21 12.93 -1.11 16.84
CA ALA A 21 13.66 -0.03 16.17
C ALA A 21 13.29 0.10 14.68
N LEU A 22 13.16 -1.02 13.95
CA LEU A 22 12.74 -1.03 12.54
C LEU A 22 11.33 -0.44 12.39
N SER A 23 10.38 -0.85 13.24
CA SER A 23 9.02 -0.30 13.25
C SER A 23 9.04 1.19 13.54
N SER A 24 9.80 1.64 14.54
CA SER A 24 9.95 3.07 14.84
C SER A 24 10.53 3.86 13.68
N ILE A 25 11.50 3.30 12.93
CA ILE A 25 12.04 3.96 11.73
C ILE A 25 10.95 4.13 10.67
N ALA A 26 10.15 3.11 10.40
CA ALA A 26 9.07 3.20 9.43
C ALA A 26 8.02 4.26 9.85
N GLU A 27 7.64 4.30 11.13
CA GLU A 27 6.72 5.33 11.68
C GLU A 27 7.31 6.74 11.60
N GLU A 28 8.58 6.92 11.98
CA GLU A 28 9.28 8.21 11.86
C GLU A 28 9.32 8.70 10.40
N MET A 29 9.54 7.81 9.43
CA MET A 29 9.47 8.13 8.01
C MET A 29 8.08 8.64 7.62
N GLY A 30 7.01 7.98 8.10
CA GLY A 30 5.62 8.37 7.85
C GLY A 30 5.28 9.73 8.43
N GLU A 31 5.64 9.97 9.68
CA GLU A 31 5.42 11.27 10.33
C GLU A 31 6.23 12.39 9.66
N ALA A 32 7.46 12.11 9.21
CA ALA A 32 8.27 13.08 8.46
C ALA A 32 7.62 13.43 7.12
N LEU A 33 7.09 12.42 6.40
CA LEU A 33 6.37 12.61 5.15
C LEU A 33 5.14 13.50 5.34
N VAL A 34 4.28 13.15 6.29
CA VAL A 34 3.05 13.90 6.62
C VAL A 34 3.37 15.35 6.98
N ARG A 35 4.34 15.58 7.88
CA ARG A 35 4.69 16.94 8.35
C ARG A 35 5.34 17.81 7.28
N ALA A 36 6.10 17.21 6.35
CA ALA A 36 6.79 17.95 5.30
C ALA A 36 5.96 18.15 4.04
N SER A 37 4.86 17.42 3.87
CA SER A 37 3.98 17.51 2.70
C SER A 37 3.19 18.80 2.68
N TYR A 38 2.84 19.23 1.47
CA TYR A 38 2.06 20.43 1.23
C TYR A 38 0.58 20.12 0.98
N SER A 39 0.29 19.12 0.12
CA SER A 39 -1.10 18.81 -0.22
C SER A 39 -1.89 18.30 0.99
N THR A 40 -3.13 18.73 1.10
CA THR A 40 -4.05 18.29 2.16
C THR A 40 -4.26 16.78 2.15
N ASN A 41 -4.18 16.15 0.97
CA ASN A 41 -4.36 14.70 0.83
C ASN A 41 -3.28 13.91 1.59
N ILE A 42 -2.02 14.32 1.51
CA ILE A 42 -0.93 13.65 2.22
C ILE A 42 -0.81 14.18 3.66
N LYS A 43 -0.82 15.52 3.83
CA LYS A 43 -0.56 16.17 5.11
C LYS A 43 -1.65 15.93 6.15
N GLU A 44 -2.90 16.15 5.78
CA GLU A 44 -4.03 16.08 6.71
C GLU A 44 -4.72 14.70 6.67
N ARG A 45 -4.89 14.16 5.47
CA ARG A 45 -5.60 12.90 5.27
C ARG A 45 -4.70 11.69 5.41
N ARG A 46 -3.39 11.88 5.45
CA ARG A 46 -2.37 10.84 5.62
C ARG A 46 -2.43 9.75 4.55
N ASP A 47 -2.80 10.14 3.31
CA ASP A 47 -2.88 9.20 2.19
C ASP A 47 -1.48 8.91 1.63
N CYS A 48 -0.70 8.25 2.46
CA CYS A 48 0.68 7.84 2.20
C CYS A 48 1.02 6.60 3.03
N SER A 49 2.14 5.97 2.73
CA SER A 49 2.68 4.83 3.51
C SER A 49 4.20 4.77 3.39
N THR A 50 4.83 4.20 4.40
CA THR A 50 6.28 4.05 4.49
C THR A 50 6.65 2.63 4.95
N ALA A 51 7.76 2.11 4.44
CA ALA A 51 8.23 0.77 4.75
C ALA A 51 9.74 0.64 4.59
N LEU A 52 10.32 -0.33 5.27
CA LEU A 52 11.68 -0.82 5.05
C LEU A 52 11.64 -2.21 4.41
N PHE A 53 12.56 -2.47 3.49
CA PHE A 53 12.70 -3.74 2.79
C PHE A 53 14.10 -4.31 2.96
N ASP A 54 14.20 -5.64 2.88
CA ASP A 54 15.49 -6.31 2.81
C ASP A 54 16.16 -6.13 1.42
N THR A 55 17.34 -6.68 1.28
CA THR A 55 18.13 -6.58 0.04
C THR A 55 17.50 -7.31 -1.15
N ALA A 56 16.57 -8.24 -0.92
CA ALA A 56 15.85 -8.98 -1.94
C ALA A 56 14.50 -8.31 -2.32
N GLY A 57 14.10 -7.29 -1.58
CA GLY A 57 12.83 -6.59 -1.79
C GLY A 57 11.65 -7.18 -1.01
N HIS A 58 11.90 -7.94 0.05
CA HIS A 58 10.87 -8.38 0.96
C HIS A 58 10.65 -7.35 2.07
N THR A 59 9.41 -7.09 2.43
CA THR A 59 9.07 -6.16 3.51
C THR A 59 9.64 -6.63 4.84
N LEU A 60 10.46 -5.79 5.49
CA LEU A 60 10.96 -5.97 6.85
C LEU A 60 9.96 -5.44 7.89
N CYS A 61 9.46 -4.23 7.64
CA CYS A 61 8.42 -3.58 8.44
C CYS A 61 7.72 -2.51 7.63
N GLN A 62 6.51 -2.21 8.00
CA GLN A 62 5.67 -1.18 7.42
C GLN A 62 4.99 -0.41 8.55
N ALA A 63 4.88 0.91 8.42
CA ALA A 63 4.07 1.72 9.33
C ALA A 63 2.57 1.46 9.13
N GLU A 64 1.78 1.72 10.17
CA GLU A 64 0.33 1.53 10.14
C GLU A 64 -0.37 2.70 9.41
N HIS A 65 -0.43 2.62 8.08
CA HIS A 65 -1.06 3.63 7.23
C HIS A 65 -2.19 3.02 6.38
N ILE A 66 -2.10 3.15 5.06
CA ILE A 66 -3.13 2.69 4.13
C ILE A 66 -2.87 1.24 3.70
N PRO A 67 -3.73 0.26 4.01
CA PRO A 67 -3.51 -1.15 3.66
C PRO A 67 -3.32 -1.40 2.15
N MET A 68 -4.00 -0.64 1.29
CA MET A 68 -3.87 -0.75 -0.17
C MET A 68 -2.44 -0.50 -0.65
N HIS A 69 -1.69 0.39 0.02
CA HIS A 69 -0.33 0.75 -0.38
C HIS A 69 0.68 -0.39 -0.25
N LEU A 70 0.36 -1.46 0.51
CA LEU A 70 1.16 -2.67 0.49
C LEU A 70 1.29 -3.24 -0.93
N GLY A 71 0.20 -3.18 -1.72
CA GLY A 71 0.22 -3.58 -3.13
C GLY A 71 1.16 -2.74 -3.99
N SER A 72 1.28 -1.44 -3.67
CA SER A 72 2.21 -0.53 -4.35
C SER A 72 3.68 -0.84 -4.02
N PHE A 73 3.95 -1.50 -2.91
CA PHE A 73 5.30 -1.88 -2.47
C PHE A 73 5.75 -3.24 -2.99
N ILE A 74 4.82 -4.18 -3.17
CA ILE A 74 5.13 -5.53 -3.63
C ILE A 74 5.73 -5.47 -5.05
N GLY A 75 6.94 -5.98 -5.21
CA GLY A 75 7.60 -6.10 -6.52
C GLY A 75 8.36 -4.86 -7.00
N ILE A 76 8.23 -3.66 -6.38
CA ILE A 76 8.95 -2.47 -6.84
C ILE A 76 10.47 -2.67 -6.85
N ILE A 77 11.05 -3.23 -5.79
CA ILE A 77 12.50 -3.40 -5.67
C ILE A 77 13.03 -4.45 -6.68
N PRO A 78 12.43 -5.63 -6.85
CA PRO A 78 12.79 -6.55 -7.93
C PRO A 78 12.74 -5.92 -9.32
N HIS A 79 11.75 -5.07 -9.63
CA HIS A 79 11.66 -4.35 -10.90
C HIS A 79 12.78 -3.31 -11.05
N ILE A 80 13.11 -2.58 -9.98
CA ILE A 80 14.27 -1.68 -9.95
C ILE A 80 15.55 -2.47 -10.21
N MET A 81 15.80 -3.56 -9.50
CA MET A 81 17.01 -4.38 -9.65
C MET A 81 17.13 -5.03 -11.02
N LYS A 82 16.01 -5.42 -11.63
CA LYS A 82 15.97 -5.94 -13.00
C LYS A 82 16.38 -4.88 -14.04
N ARG A 83 15.95 -3.65 -13.85
CA ARG A 83 16.20 -2.52 -14.75
C ARG A 83 17.55 -1.83 -14.49
N HIS A 84 17.97 -1.81 -13.25
CA HIS A 84 19.20 -1.17 -12.76
C HIS A 84 19.99 -2.18 -11.91
N PRO A 85 21.05 -2.79 -12.47
CA PRO A 85 21.87 -3.74 -11.73
C PRO A 85 22.44 -3.18 -10.44
N VAL A 86 22.37 -3.92 -9.35
CA VAL A 86 22.83 -3.51 -8.00
C VAL A 86 24.29 -3.00 -8.02
N ALA A 87 25.16 -3.63 -8.81
CA ALA A 87 26.57 -3.22 -8.96
C ALA A 87 26.76 -1.80 -9.56
N GLN A 88 25.71 -1.21 -10.16
CA GLN A 88 25.69 0.13 -10.72
C GLN A 88 24.98 1.15 -9.82
N MET A 89 24.49 0.71 -8.67
CA MET A 89 23.84 1.58 -7.70
C MET A 89 24.85 2.23 -6.79
N GLN A 90 24.58 3.47 -6.39
CA GLN A 90 25.45 4.27 -5.55
C GLN A 90 24.65 4.89 -4.39
N PRO A 91 25.30 5.20 -3.26
CA PRO A 91 24.67 5.97 -2.20
C PRO A 91 24.05 7.28 -2.74
N GLY A 92 22.79 7.52 -2.39
CA GLY A 92 22.04 8.68 -2.88
C GLY A 92 21.33 8.47 -4.23
N ASP A 93 21.36 7.26 -4.80
CA ASP A 93 20.42 6.90 -5.87
C ASP A 93 19.01 6.84 -5.29
N VAL A 94 18.02 7.42 -5.98
CA VAL A 94 16.61 7.29 -5.63
C VAL A 94 15.83 6.97 -6.88
N PHE A 95 14.96 5.99 -6.78
CA PHE A 95 14.10 5.54 -7.88
C PHE A 95 12.68 6.05 -7.65
N VAL A 96 12.01 6.43 -8.74
CA VAL A 96 10.60 6.81 -8.75
C VAL A 96 9.85 5.91 -9.72
N GLY A 97 8.61 5.56 -9.39
CA GLY A 97 7.72 4.81 -10.26
C GLY A 97 6.27 4.89 -9.79
N ASN A 98 5.33 4.65 -10.71
CA ASN A 98 3.90 4.55 -10.40
C ASN A 98 3.18 3.52 -11.27
N ASP A 99 3.90 2.84 -12.18
CA ASP A 99 3.29 1.93 -13.13
C ASP A 99 2.82 0.65 -12.44
N ALA A 100 1.53 0.35 -12.49
CA ALA A 100 0.94 -0.79 -11.83
C ALA A 100 1.42 -2.14 -12.35
N TYR A 101 1.89 -2.22 -13.59
CA TYR A 101 2.38 -3.46 -14.22
C TYR A 101 3.89 -3.65 -14.12
N GLU A 102 4.63 -2.56 -13.88
CA GLU A 102 6.09 -2.58 -13.74
C GLU A 102 6.55 -2.50 -12.26
N GLY A 103 5.62 -2.67 -11.31
CA GLY A 103 5.93 -2.75 -9.88
C GLY A 103 6.16 -1.41 -9.18
N GLY A 104 5.53 -0.34 -9.65
CA GLY A 104 5.67 0.98 -9.03
C GLY A 104 4.40 1.53 -8.38
N GLY A 105 3.33 0.76 -8.33
CA GLY A 105 2.06 1.21 -7.79
C GLY A 105 0.95 0.18 -8.03
N THR A 106 -0.26 0.49 -7.59
CA THR A 106 -1.47 -0.27 -7.96
C THR A 106 -2.42 0.55 -8.83
N HIS A 107 -2.20 1.86 -8.90
CA HIS A 107 -2.75 2.84 -9.84
C HIS A 107 -1.81 4.07 -9.95
N LEU A 108 -2.00 4.89 -10.96
CA LEU A 108 -1.04 5.95 -11.28
C LEU A 108 -0.88 7.07 -10.23
N PRO A 109 -1.92 7.48 -9.47
CA PRO A 109 -1.76 8.48 -8.42
C PRO A 109 -0.81 8.09 -7.29
N ASP A 110 -0.56 6.80 -7.05
CA ASP A 110 0.37 6.31 -6.03
C ASP A 110 1.81 6.38 -6.53
N ILE A 111 2.48 7.52 -6.32
CA ILE A 111 3.90 7.66 -6.67
C ILE A 111 4.76 7.01 -5.59
N VAL A 112 5.55 6.03 -5.98
CA VAL A 112 6.48 5.31 -5.10
C VAL A 112 7.89 5.87 -5.26
N LEU A 113 8.55 6.17 -4.13
CA LEU A 113 9.99 6.44 -4.08
C LEU A 113 10.69 5.31 -3.33
N ALA A 114 11.80 4.81 -3.90
CA ALA A 114 12.64 3.78 -3.30
C ALA A 114 14.11 4.21 -3.28
N GLU A 115 14.75 4.15 -2.12
CA GLU A 115 16.15 4.53 -1.90
C GLU A 115 16.93 3.36 -1.31
N PRO A 116 18.00 2.84 -1.96
CA PRO A 116 18.84 1.80 -1.40
C PRO A 116 19.68 2.35 -0.24
N ILE A 117 19.68 1.62 0.87
CA ILE A 117 20.42 1.98 2.07
C ILE A 117 21.77 1.31 2.05
N PHE A 118 22.83 2.10 1.97
CA PHE A 118 24.19 1.62 1.99
C PHE A 118 24.80 1.69 3.39
N PHE A 119 25.51 0.63 3.78
CA PHE A 119 26.33 0.60 4.96
C PHE A 119 27.62 -0.21 4.66
N GLU A 120 28.79 0.36 4.96
CA GLU A 120 30.09 -0.25 4.66
C GLU A 120 30.24 -0.69 3.19
N GLY A 121 29.77 0.14 2.28
CA GLY A 121 29.89 -0.09 0.83
C GLY A 121 28.94 -1.12 0.23
N ALA A 122 28.00 -1.67 0.99
CA ALA A 122 27.01 -2.62 0.51
C ALA A 122 25.58 -2.16 0.83
N ILE A 123 24.63 -2.53 -0.02
CA ILE A 123 23.21 -2.34 0.27
C ILE A 123 22.80 -3.27 1.41
N VAL A 124 22.18 -2.74 2.46
CA VAL A 124 21.70 -3.47 3.62
C VAL A 124 20.17 -3.53 3.71
N ALA A 125 19.49 -2.57 3.12
CA ALA A 125 18.03 -2.45 3.10
C ALA A 125 17.60 -1.44 2.03
N TRP A 126 16.28 -1.22 1.93
CA TRP A 126 15.69 -0.16 1.13
C TRP A 126 14.70 0.63 1.98
N ALA A 127 14.72 1.95 1.85
CA ALA A 127 13.67 2.83 2.34
C ALA A 127 12.69 3.10 1.19
N VAL A 128 11.42 2.83 1.42
CA VAL A 128 10.38 2.98 0.40
C VAL A 128 9.20 3.74 1.00
N ASN A 129 8.65 4.67 0.24
CA ASN A 129 7.39 5.28 0.55
C ASN A 129 6.52 5.41 -0.69
N THR A 130 5.22 5.53 -0.49
CA THR A 130 4.25 5.91 -1.50
C THR A 130 3.36 7.01 -0.96
N ALA A 131 2.88 7.87 -1.86
CA ALA A 131 1.92 8.90 -1.54
C ALA A 131 0.95 9.08 -2.70
N HIS A 132 -0.33 9.27 -2.38
CA HIS A 132 -1.38 9.49 -3.36
C HIS A 132 -1.42 10.96 -3.79
N HIS A 133 -1.02 11.21 -5.03
CA HIS A 133 -1.03 12.53 -5.65
C HIS A 133 -2.36 12.77 -6.35
N ALA A 134 -3.21 13.63 -5.79
CA ALA A 134 -4.63 13.78 -6.14
C ALA A 134 -4.93 14.20 -7.59
N ASP A 135 -3.97 14.81 -8.29
CA ASP A 135 -4.11 15.31 -9.66
C ASP A 135 -3.36 14.48 -10.71
N PHE A 136 -2.88 13.30 -10.34
CA PHE A 136 -1.96 12.51 -11.17
C PHE A 136 -2.65 11.47 -12.06
N GLY A 137 -3.91 11.23 -11.90
CA GLY A 137 -4.69 10.28 -12.70
C GLY A 137 -6.14 10.70 -12.85
N ASP A 138 -6.79 10.19 -13.86
CA ASP A 138 -8.21 10.38 -14.12
C ASP A 138 -8.95 9.04 -14.06
N ARG A 139 -10.28 9.06 -14.11
CA ARG A 139 -11.15 7.90 -13.95
C ARG A 139 -12.02 7.66 -15.19
N GLY A 140 -12.64 6.48 -15.24
CA GLY A 140 -13.61 6.15 -16.27
C GLY A 140 -13.01 5.78 -17.62
N HIS A 141 -11.74 5.36 -17.66
CA HIS A 141 -11.03 5.02 -18.89
C HIS A 141 -11.05 3.54 -19.21
N ALA A 142 -10.91 3.23 -20.52
CA ALA A 142 -10.94 1.87 -21.03
C ALA A 142 -9.61 1.12 -20.84
N HIS A 143 -8.49 1.84 -20.71
CA HIS A 143 -7.15 1.28 -20.54
C HIS A 143 -6.21 2.29 -19.88
N ILE A 144 -5.13 1.77 -19.26
CA ILE A 144 -4.20 2.54 -18.41
C ILE A 144 -3.53 3.73 -19.13
N TYR A 145 -3.38 3.70 -20.46
CA TYR A 145 -2.83 4.83 -21.22
C TYR A 145 -3.68 6.11 -21.17
N GLN A 146 -4.94 6.00 -20.78
CA GLN A 146 -5.85 7.13 -20.63
C GLN A 146 -5.88 7.67 -19.18
N GLU A 147 -5.32 6.94 -18.23
CA GLU A 147 -5.38 7.28 -16.80
C GLU A 147 -4.35 8.33 -16.37
N GLY A 148 -3.33 8.62 -17.18
CA GLY A 148 -2.31 9.62 -16.87
C GLY A 148 -0.88 9.19 -17.21
N LEU A 149 0.10 9.90 -16.64
CA LEU A 149 1.52 9.61 -16.86
C LEU A 149 1.95 8.33 -16.16
N ARG A 150 2.43 7.37 -16.94
CA ARG A 150 3.06 6.14 -16.45
C ARG A 150 4.56 6.35 -16.29
N ILE A 151 5.06 6.14 -15.08
CA ILE A 151 6.47 6.27 -14.72
C ILE A 151 6.99 4.86 -14.40
N PRO A 152 7.82 4.25 -15.27
CA PRO A 152 8.49 3.00 -14.94
C PRO A 152 9.53 3.27 -13.83
N PRO A 153 10.03 2.25 -13.11
CA PRO A 153 11.08 2.44 -12.12
C PRO A 153 12.35 3.06 -12.74
N ILE A 154 12.53 4.37 -12.57
CA ILE A 154 13.67 5.15 -13.10
C ILE A 154 14.34 5.95 -12.00
N ARG A 155 15.60 6.36 -12.21
CA ARG A 155 16.30 7.21 -11.25
C ARG A 155 15.76 8.63 -11.29
N LEU A 156 15.25 9.10 -10.13
CA LEU A 156 14.95 10.52 -9.88
C LEU A 156 16.19 11.24 -9.33
N TYR A 157 17.03 10.52 -8.58
CA TYR A 157 18.35 11.00 -8.15
C TYR A 157 19.42 9.96 -8.51
N ARG A 158 20.57 10.44 -8.93
CA ARG A 158 21.76 9.63 -9.22
C ARG A 158 22.92 10.12 -8.35
N ALA A 159 23.42 9.28 -7.45
CA ALA A 159 24.48 9.61 -6.51
C ALA A 159 24.23 10.96 -5.77
N GLY A 160 22.98 11.21 -5.36
CA GLY A 160 22.57 12.44 -4.70
C GLY A 160 22.22 13.62 -5.63
N ALA A 161 22.51 13.52 -6.93
CA ALA A 161 22.19 14.56 -7.90
C ALA A 161 20.80 14.34 -8.53
N LEU A 162 19.94 15.36 -8.45
CA LEU A 162 18.61 15.34 -9.05
C LEU A 162 18.72 15.21 -10.57
N GLN A 163 17.90 14.34 -11.15
CA GLN A 163 17.70 14.24 -12.59
C GLN A 163 16.59 15.21 -13.00
N THR A 164 16.99 16.44 -13.30
CA THR A 164 16.08 17.58 -13.56
C THR A 164 15.08 17.28 -14.66
N ASP A 165 15.53 16.66 -15.77
CA ASP A 165 14.66 16.32 -16.90
C ASP A 165 13.52 15.35 -16.48
N VAL A 166 13.81 14.41 -15.60
CA VAL A 166 12.79 13.47 -15.05
C VAL A 166 11.78 14.23 -14.19
N GLN A 167 12.25 15.11 -13.31
CA GLN A 167 11.37 15.92 -12.47
C GLN A 167 10.49 16.85 -13.33
N GLU A 168 11.05 17.53 -14.32
CA GLU A 168 10.31 18.42 -15.22
C GLU A 168 9.26 17.66 -16.02
N LEU A 169 9.59 16.45 -16.53
CA LEU A 169 8.63 15.59 -17.21
C LEU A 169 7.45 15.24 -16.31
N ILE A 170 7.70 14.88 -15.04
CA ILE A 170 6.65 14.57 -14.08
C ILE A 170 5.78 15.81 -13.83
N LEU A 171 6.40 16.96 -13.53
CA LEU A 171 5.68 18.18 -13.17
C LEU A 171 4.87 18.77 -14.34
N LEU A 172 5.34 18.60 -15.58
CA LEU A 172 4.60 19.02 -16.78
C LEU A 172 3.24 18.32 -16.94
N ASN A 173 3.12 17.10 -16.39
CA ASN A 173 1.90 16.29 -16.45
C ASN A 173 0.99 16.47 -15.21
N CYS A 174 1.29 17.41 -14.33
CA CYS A 174 0.50 17.73 -13.15
C CYS A 174 -0.29 19.02 -13.34
N GLN A 175 -1.54 19.06 -12.83
CA GLN A 175 -2.36 20.28 -12.87
C GLN A 175 -1.89 21.31 -11.84
N VAL A 176 -1.34 20.84 -10.70
CA VAL A 176 -0.85 21.67 -9.59
C VAL A 176 0.63 21.37 -9.30
N PRO A 177 1.55 21.70 -10.23
CA PRO A 177 2.95 21.25 -10.17
C PRO A 177 3.71 21.75 -8.94
N ARG A 178 3.33 22.90 -8.36
CA ARG A 178 3.95 23.44 -7.14
C ARG A 178 3.71 22.53 -5.93
N GLU A 179 2.50 22.04 -5.76
CA GLU A 179 2.17 21.10 -4.69
C GLU A 179 2.88 19.78 -4.90
N ARG A 180 2.85 19.25 -6.13
CA ARG A 180 3.50 17.96 -6.47
C ARG A 180 5.00 18.00 -6.20
N LEU A 181 5.67 19.09 -6.55
CA LEU A 181 7.09 19.27 -6.25
C LEU A 181 7.35 19.25 -4.73
N SER A 182 6.49 19.90 -3.95
CA SER A 182 6.61 19.94 -2.49
C SER A 182 6.41 18.55 -1.89
N ASP A 183 5.41 17.81 -2.35
CA ASP A 183 5.13 16.45 -1.88
C ASP A 183 6.24 15.45 -2.28
N LEU A 184 6.77 15.53 -3.49
CA LEU A 184 7.93 14.73 -3.91
C LEU A 184 9.17 14.99 -3.03
N ARG A 185 9.39 16.25 -2.64
CA ARG A 185 10.47 16.61 -1.70
C ARG A 185 10.23 16.05 -0.30
N ALA A 186 8.97 16.02 0.16
CA ALA A 186 8.60 15.40 1.42
C ALA A 186 8.84 13.89 1.39
N GLN A 187 8.48 13.21 0.31
CA GLN A 187 8.77 11.78 0.10
C GLN A 187 10.28 11.50 0.14
N MET A 188 11.08 12.37 -0.49
CA MET A 188 12.54 12.30 -0.43
C MET A 188 13.08 12.45 1.00
N ALA A 189 12.58 13.44 1.74
CA ALA A 189 13.02 13.68 3.12
C ALA A 189 12.69 12.48 4.03
N ALA A 190 11.54 11.85 3.84
CA ALA A 190 11.14 10.64 4.55
C ALA A 190 12.11 9.47 4.28
N ASN A 191 12.45 9.20 3.02
CA ASN A 191 13.41 8.14 2.70
C ASN A 191 14.80 8.44 3.28
N ARG A 192 15.29 9.69 3.20
CA ARG A 192 16.56 10.11 3.80
C ARG A 192 16.61 9.87 5.31
N LEU A 193 15.50 10.09 6.00
CA LEU A 193 15.38 9.75 7.43
C LEU A 193 15.55 8.24 7.64
N GLY A 194 14.84 7.42 6.86
CA GLY A 194 14.98 5.96 6.90
C GLY A 194 16.40 5.49 6.65
N VAL A 195 17.08 6.04 5.63
CA VAL A 195 18.49 5.76 5.34
C VAL A 195 19.38 6.08 6.53
N THR A 196 19.24 7.26 7.12
CA THR A 196 20.05 7.71 8.26
C THR A 196 19.83 6.84 9.49
N ARG A 197 18.59 6.53 9.82
CA ARG A 197 18.23 5.73 10.99
C ARG A 197 18.67 4.27 10.84
N MET A 198 18.49 3.67 9.67
CA MET A 198 18.91 2.30 9.39
C MET A 198 20.43 2.16 9.43
N ALA A 199 21.18 3.12 8.88
CA ALA A 199 22.62 3.15 8.97
C ALA A 199 23.10 3.25 10.44
N ALA A 200 22.46 4.08 11.26
CA ALA A 200 22.73 4.18 12.69
C ALA A 200 22.43 2.87 13.44
N LEU A 201 21.35 2.17 13.07
CA LEU A 201 21.02 0.86 13.64
C LEU A 201 22.11 -0.18 13.30
N CYS A 202 22.57 -0.22 12.04
CA CYS A 202 23.67 -1.08 11.61
C CYS A 202 25.00 -0.74 12.32
N ALA A 203 25.28 0.54 12.54
CA ALA A 203 26.46 0.97 13.27
C ALA A 203 26.44 0.53 14.75
N LYS A 204 25.25 0.53 15.37
CA LYS A 204 25.07 0.16 16.78
C LYS A 204 25.16 -1.35 17.02
N TYR A 205 24.50 -2.16 16.20
CA TYR A 205 24.36 -3.61 16.44
C TYR A 205 25.23 -4.48 15.52
N GLY A 206 25.87 -3.87 14.53
CA GLY A 206 26.56 -4.58 13.47
C GLY A 206 25.63 -5.01 12.34
N ARG A 207 26.06 -4.84 11.10
CA ARG A 207 25.30 -5.18 9.89
C ARG A 207 24.76 -6.62 9.92
N GLY A 208 25.60 -7.59 10.25
CA GLY A 208 25.21 -9.02 10.26
C GLY A 208 24.06 -9.29 11.25
N THR A 209 24.12 -8.71 12.44
CA THR A 209 23.09 -8.86 13.48
C THR A 209 21.77 -8.25 13.04
N VAL A 210 21.78 -7.06 12.42
CA VAL A 210 20.55 -6.40 11.94
C VAL A 210 19.88 -7.21 10.84
N LEU A 211 20.65 -7.72 9.87
CA LEU A 211 20.11 -8.56 8.79
C LEU A 211 19.56 -9.88 9.33
N ALA A 212 20.26 -10.55 10.24
CA ALA A 212 19.79 -11.80 10.85
C ALA A 212 18.54 -11.58 11.70
N ALA A 213 18.45 -10.46 12.44
CA ALA A 213 17.25 -10.10 13.18
C ALA A 213 16.05 -9.86 12.24
N GLY A 214 16.25 -9.21 11.08
CA GLY A 214 15.22 -9.05 10.06
C GLY A 214 14.65 -10.37 9.55
N GLU A 215 15.50 -11.38 9.30
CA GLU A 215 15.04 -12.73 8.94
C GLU A 215 14.26 -13.38 10.10
N ALA A 216 14.78 -13.31 11.33
CA ALA A 216 14.10 -13.88 12.49
C ALA A 216 12.73 -13.26 12.75
N LEU A 217 12.53 -11.95 12.46
CA LEU A 217 11.24 -11.26 12.54
C LEU A 217 10.25 -11.75 11.47
N LYS A 218 10.72 -12.00 10.24
CA LYS A 218 9.88 -12.62 9.20
C LYS A 218 9.47 -14.04 9.58
N ASP A 219 10.39 -14.83 10.10
CA ASP A 219 10.10 -16.18 10.58
C ASP A 219 9.13 -16.16 11.77
N TYR A 220 9.20 -15.16 12.64
CA TYR A 220 8.26 -14.97 13.73
C TYR A 220 6.85 -14.64 13.23
N ALA A 221 6.72 -13.72 12.26
CA ALA A 221 5.43 -13.38 11.65
C ALA A 221 4.82 -14.58 10.92
N GLU A 222 5.62 -15.40 10.22
CA GLU A 222 5.19 -16.64 9.60
C GLU A 222 4.64 -17.63 10.63
N ARG A 223 5.41 -17.90 11.71
CA ARG A 223 4.94 -18.82 12.78
C ARG A 223 3.62 -18.36 13.39
N LYS A 224 3.44 -17.06 13.64
CA LYS A 224 2.17 -16.52 14.15
C LYS A 224 1.03 -16.73 13.16
N MET A 225 1.25 -16.47 11.88
CA MET A 225 0.24 -16.68 10.83
C MET A 225 -0.11 -18.15 10.73
N ARG A 226 0.86 -19.07 10.67
CA ARG A 226 0.65 -20.51 10.67
C ARG A 226 -0.13 -20.99 11.91
N SER A 227 0.24 -20.50 13.08
CA SER A 227 -0.49 -20.83 14.33
C SER A 227 -1.94 -20.38 14.30
N GLY A 228 -2.20 -19.19 13.74
CA GLY A 228 -3.56 -18.68 13.61
C GLY A 228 -4.38 -19.42 12.55
N ILE A 229 -3.77 -19.82 11.43
CA ILE A 229 -4.42 -20.65 10.41
C ILE A 229 -4.75 -22.04 10.98
N ALA A 230 -3.82 -22.66 11.71
CA ALA A 230 -4.04 -23.96 12.33
C ALA A 230 -5.17 -23.99 13.38
N ALA A 231 -5.61 -22.83 13.84
CA ALA A 231 -6.79 -22.72 14.70
C ALA A 231 -8.12 -22.74 13.94
N ILE A 232 -8.09 -22.64 12.61
CA ILE A 232 -9.26 -22.76 11.73
C ILE A 232 -9.43 -24.25 11.40
N PRO A 233 -10.63 -24.86 11.51
CA PRO A 233 -10.83 -26.23 11.09
C PRO A 233 -10.41 -26.48 9.64
N ASP A 234 -9.76 -27.60 9.38
CA ASP A 234 -9.45 -28.02 8.01
C ASP A 234 -10.74 -28.14 7.19
N GLY A 235 -10.71 -27.61 5.98
CA GLY A 235 -11.90 -27.64 5.12
C GLY A 235 -11.81 -26.70 3.93
N ILE A 236 -12.91 -26.66 3.19
CA ILE A 236 -13.09 -25.79 2.02
C ILE A 236 -14.25 -24.85 2.32
N TYR A 237 -13.97 -23.56 2.31
CA TYR A 237 -14.92 -22.49 2.59
C TYR A 237 -15.15 -21.68 1.31
N ARG A 238 -16.40 -21.53 0.90
CA ARG A 238 -16.77 -20.86 -0.35
C ARG A 238 -17.70 -19.70 -0.08
N PHE A 239 -17.50 -18.64 -0.82
CA PHE A 239 -18.41 -17.51 -0.84
C PHE A 239 -18.40 -16.85 -2.21
N ASP A 240 -19.56 -16.40 -2.65
CA ASP A 240 -19.74 -15.67 -3.90
C ASP A 240 -20.52 -14.38 -3.65
N ASP A 241 -20.27 -13.37 -4.45
CA ASP A 241 -20.91 -12.08 -4.39
C ASP A 241 -20.83 -11.41 -5.77
N VAL A 242 -21.45 -10.26 -5.89
CA VAL A 242 -21.42 -9.46 -7.11
C VAL A 242 -20.80 -8.10 -6.85
N TYR A 243 -20.13 -7.57 -7.87
CA TYR A 243 -19.68 -6.20 -7.91
C TYR A 243 -20.37 -5.47 -9.06
N ASP A 244 -21.00 -4.35 -8.76
CA ASP A 244 -21.60 -3.44 -9.73
C ASP A 244 -20.88 -2.09 -9.73
N SER A 245 -20.91 -1.41 -10.86
CA SER A 245 -20.33 -0.08 -11.02
C SER A 245 -21.03 0.64 -12.18
N PRO A 246 -21.24 1.95 -12.09
CA PRO A 246 -21.79 2.73 -13.20
C PRO A 246 -20.89 2.72 -14.45
N GLU A 247 -19.63 2.31 -14.31
CA GLU A 247 -18.66 2.24 -15.40
C GLU A 247 -18.81 0.99 -16.28
N ILE A 248 -19.61 0.01 -15.86
CA ILE A 248 -19.83 -1.26 -16.57
C ILE A 248 -21.32 -1.57 -16.76
N PRO A 249 -21.69 -2.25 -17.83
CA PRO A 249 -23.05 -2.77 -17.96
C PRO A 249 -23.21 -4.04 -17.11
N GLY A 250 -24.17 -4.03 -16.18
CA GLY A 250 -24.51 -5.19 -15.36
C GLY A 250 -23.54 -5.42 -14.19
N GLU A 251 -23.53 -6.65 -13.69
CA GLU A 251 -22.81 -7.08 -12.49
C GLU A 251 -21.65 -8.02 -12.83
N LEU A 252 -20.58 -7.97 -12.04
CA LEU A 252 -19.45 -8.89 -12.12
C LEU A 252 -19.59 -9.93 -11.01
N ALA A 253 -19.82 -11.18 -11.36
CA ALA A 253 -19.82 -12.29 -10.40
C ALA A 253 -18.39 -12.59 -9.93
N LEU A 254 -18.19 -12.54 -8.63
CA LEU A 254 -16.91 -12.79 -7.97
C LEU A 254 -17.09 -13.94 -6.98
N ALA A 255 -16.13 -14.84 -6.89
CA ALA A 255 -16.17 -15.92 -5.93
C ALA A 255 -14.78 -16.23 -5.35
N VAL A 256 -14.75 -16.75 -4.14
CA VAL A 256 -13.54 -17.27 -3.50
C VAL A 256 -13.78 -18.70 -2.99
N GLU A 257 -12.79 -19.56 -3.20
CA GLU A 257 -12.66 -20.84 -2.54
C GLU A 257 -11.42 -20.78 -1.64
N ILE A 258 -11.60 -20.95 -0.34
CA ILE A 258 -10.52 -20.97 0.66
C ILE A 258 -10.36 -22.41 1.15
N THR A 259 -9.21 -23.02 0.90
CA THR A 259 -8.84 -24.32 1.46
C THR A 259 -7.88 -24.11 2.60
N VAL A 260 -8.27 -24.58 3.80
CA VAL A 260 -7.41 -24.65 4.98
C VAL A 260 -6.97 -26.10 5.17
N ALA A 261 -5.66 -26.31 5.25
CA ALA A 261 -5.06 -27.63 5.47
C ALA A 261 -3.86 -27.49 6.40
N GLY A 262 -4.03 -27.90 7.66
CA GLY A 262 -3.05 -27.72 8.70
C GLY A 262 -2.77 -26.25 9.00
N ASP A 263 -1.58 -25.77 8.68
CA ASP A 263 -1.12 -24.41 8.92
C ASP A 263 -0.95 -23.57 7.65
N GLU A 264 -1.52 -24.05 6.53
CA GLU A 264 -1.51 -23.36 5.23
C GLU A 264 -2.91 -23.03 4.73
N MET A 265 -3.02 -21.93 4.01
CA MET A 265 -4.27 -21.45 3.43
C MET A 265 -4.09 -21.17 1.93
N ARG A 266 -4.95 -21.78 1.10
CA ARG A 266 -5.02 -21.55 -0.34
C ARG A 266 -6.28 -20.77 -0.65
N LEU A 267 -6.16 -19.67 -1.36
CA LEU A 267 -7.27 -18.83 -1.77
C LEU A 267 -7.31 -18.81 -3.30
N HIS A 268 -8.36 -19.39 -3.85
CA HIS A 268 -8.60 -19.39 -5.29
C HIS A 268 -9.77 -18.47 -5.61
N PHE A 269 -9.52 -17.45 -6.44
CA PHE A 269 -10.53 -16.49 -6.86
C PHE A 269 -11.02 -16.81 -8.28
N THR A 270 -12.34 -16.80 -8.45
CA THR A 270 -13.02 -16.84 -9.74
C THR A 270 -13.62 -15.47 -10.02
N ALA A 271 -13.30 -14.92 -11.18
CA ALA A 271 -13.78 -13.62 -11.62
C ALA A 271 -13.92 -13.61 -13.16
N PRO A 272 -14.80 -12.77 -13.71
CA PRO A 272 -14.91 -12.61 -15.15
C PRO A 272 -13.64 -12.00 -15.77
N PRO A 273 -13.50 -12.05 -17.11
CA PRO A 273 -12.41 -11.37 -17.80
C PRO A 273 -12.36 -9.88 -17.47
N GLN A 274 -11.15 -9.31 -17.53
CA GLN A 274 -10.92 -7.88 -17.33
C GLN A 274 -11.84 -7.02 -18.22
N VAL A 275 -12.27 -5.90 -17.70
CA VAL A 275 -13.26 -5.01 -18.36
C VAL A 275 -12.59 -3.74 -18.88
N ARG A 276 -13.25 -3.07 -19.83
CA ARG A 276 -12.83 -1.77 -20.37
C ARG A 276 -13.33 -0.62 -19.49
N ALA A 277 -12.97 -0.68 -18.22
CA ALA A 277 -13.29 0.31 -17.19
C ALA A 277 -12.16 0.32 -16.14
N GLY A 278 -12.05 1.38 -15.36
CA GLY A 278 -10.97 1.59 -14.40
C GLY A 278 -10.96 0.68 -13.16
N ILE A 279 -11.79 -0.33 -13.12
CA ILE A 279 -12.05 -1.16 -11.92
C ILE A 279 -11.23 -2.46 -11.86
N ASN A 280 -10.32 -2.71 -12.80
CA ASN A 280 -9.52 -3.93 -12.76
C ASN A 280 -8.42 -3.86 -11.67
N MET A 281 -8.05 -5.00 -11.13
CA MET A 281 -6.99 -5.14 -10.13
C MET A 281 -5.77 -5.79 -10.76
N VAL A 282 -4.58 -5.22 -10.52
CA VAL A 282 -3.32 -5.92 -10.73
C VAL A 282 -3.11 -6.96 -9.63
N TYR A 283 -2.30 -7.99 -9.90
CA TYR A 283 -2.08 -9.09 -8.96
C TYR A 283 -1.52 -8.63 -7.61
N THR A 284 -0.67 -7.61 -7.58
CA THR A 284 -0.14 -7.04 -6.34
C THR A 284 -1.23 -6.38 -5.47
N ALA A 285 -2.26 -5.80 -6.09
CA ALA A 285 -3.43 -5.28 -5.37
C ALA A 285 -4.27 -6.43 -4.77
N LEU A 286 -4.42 -7.54 -5.50
CA LEU A 286 -5.08 -8.74 -4.95
C LEU A 286 -4.30 -9.30 -3.76
N LEU A 287 -2.97 -9.43 -3.87
CA LEU A 287 -2.12 -9.93 -2.79
C LEU A 287 -2.25 -9.08 -1.52
N SER A 288 -2.14 -7.74 -1.64
CA SER A 288 -2.27 -6.85 -0.48
C SER A 288 -3.64 -6.96 0.17
N THR A 289 -4.68 -7.11 -0.63
CA THR A 289 -6.06 -7.27 -0.16
C THR A 289 -6.22 -8.58 0.62
N VAL A 290 -5.68 -9.68 0.11
CA VAL A 290 -5.71 -10.99 0.79
C VAL A 290 -4.93 -10.93 2.10
N TYR A 291 -3.72 -10.36 2.09
CA TYR A 291 -2.87 -10.28 3.29
C TYR A 291 -3.53 -9.46 4.39
N TYR A 292 -4.15 -8.34 4.03
CA TYR A 292 -4.94 -7.54 4.96
C TYR A 292 -6.12 -8.34 5.53
N ALA A 293 -6.96 -8.92 4.65
CA ALA A 293 -8.18 -9.61 5.05
C ALA A 293 -7.91 -10.81 5.97
N VAL A 294 -6.92 -11.63 5.61
CA VAL A 294 -6.55 -12.81 6.39
C VAL A 294 -5.93 -12.40 7.73
N LYS A 295 -4.98 -11.43 7.73
CA LYS A 295 -4.37 -10.92 8.97
C LYS A 295 -5.42 -10.39 9.94
N ALA A 296 -6.40 -9.62 9.44
CA ALA A 296 -7.45 -9.01 10.28
C ALA A 296 -8.30 -10.05 11.01
N VAL A 297 -8.56 -11.22 10.40
CA VAL A 297 -9.37 -12.31 10.97
C VAL A 297 -8.52 -13.26 11.80
N VAL A 298 -7.35 -13.64 11.31
CA VAL A 298 -6.49 -14.66 11.94
C VAL A 298 -5.81 -14.12 13.19
N ASP A 299 -5.03 -13.07 13.06
CA ASP A 299 -4.39 -12.36 14.18
C ASP A 299 -3.97 -10.94 13.76
N PRO A 300 -4.70 -9.90 14.14
CA PRO A 300 -4.38 -8.52 13.78
C PRO A 300 -3.04 -8.03 14.38
N THR A 301 -2.48 -8.73 15.36
CA THR A 301 -1.21 -8.35 16.02
C THR A 301 0.03 -8.86 15.31
N ILE A 302 -0.10 -9.64 14.22
CA ILE A 302 1.05 -10.10 13.43
C ILE A 302 1.77 -8.90 12.83
N LEU A 303 3.10 -8.89 12.93
CA LEU A 303 3.92 -7.84 12.34
C LEU A 303 3.71 -7.76 10.82
N PRO A 304 3.49 -6.56 10.24
CA PRO A 304 3.25 -6.39 8.82
C PRO A 304 4.58 -6.48 8.02
N ASN A 305 5.08 -7.72 7.89
CA ASN A 305 6.27 -8.03 7.09
C ASN A 305 6.02 -9.22 6.16
N ALA A 306 6.97 -9.52 5.29
CA ALA A 306 6.84 -10.56 4.27
C ALA A 306 6.63 -11.97 4.84
N GLY A 307 6.96 -12.23 6.10
CA GLY A 307 6.76 -13.53 6.75
C GLY A 307 5.29 -13.92 6.86
N LEU A 308 4.40 -12.96 7.08
CA LEU A 308 2.97 -13.23 7.20
C LEU A 308 2.36 -13.86 5.93
N ALA A 309 2.95 -13.57 4.76
CA ALA A 309 2.43 -14.04 3.48
C ALA A 309 2.87 -15.48 3.12
N ARG A 310 3.93 -16.00 3.75
CA ARG A 310 4.52 -17.29 3.37
C ARG A 310 3.54 -18.48 3.41
N PRO A 311 2.62 -18.63 4.38
CA PRO A 311 1.64 -19.72 4.39
C PRO A 311 0.39 -19.45 3.55
N LEU A 312 0.31 -18.31 2.83
CA LEU A 312 -0.84 -17.90 2.01
C LEU A 312 -0.57 -18.10 0.54
N HIS A 313 -1.36 -18.95 -0.13
CA HIS A 313 -1.24 -19.24 -1.55
C HIS A 313 -2.43 -18.66 -2.29
N VAL A 314 -2.20 -17.59 -3.05
CA VAL A 314 -3.25 -16.85 -3.76
C VAL A 314 -3.22 -17.18 -5.24
N THR A 315 -4.38 -17.45 -5.83
CA THR A 315 -4.52 -17.71 -7.28
C THR A 315 -5.75 -17.00 -7.83
N ALA A 316 -5.60 -16.39 -9.01
CA ALA A 316 -6.66 -15.84 -9.83
C ALA A 316 -6.25 -15.96 -11.29
N ALA A 317 -7.18 -16.21 -12.19
CA ALA A 317 -6.88 -16.33 -13.62
C ALA A 317 -6.27 -15.02 -14.15
N GLU A 318 -5.15 -15.14 -14.87
CA GLU A 318 -4.56 -13.99 -15.57
C GLU A 318 -5.54 -13.44 -16.61
N GLY A 319 -5.61 -12.11 -16.74
CA GLY A 319 -6.59 -11.45 -17.61
C GLY A 319 -8.00 -11.37 -17.03
N SER A 320 -8.22 -11.77 -15.78
CA SER A 320 -9.48 -11.52 -15.05
C SER A 320 -9.49 -10.14 -14.40
N VAL A 321 -10.67 -9.68 -13.96
CA VAL A 321 -10.84 -8.41 -13.22
C VAL A 321 -9.98 -8.36 -11.97
N LEU A 322 -9.72 -9.49 -11.30
CA LEU A 322 -8.95 -9.57 -10.06
C LEU A 322 -7.44 -9.82 -10.27
N ASN A 323 -7.03 -10.10 -11.50
CA ASN A 323 -5.63 -10.30 -11.91
C ASN A 323 -5.47 -9.87 -13.38
N CYS A 324 -5.63 -8.59 -13.62
CA CYS A 324 -5.65 -8.06 -14.97
C CYS A 324 -4.26 -7.98 -15.60
N SER A 325 -4.25 -8.10 -16.91
CA SER A 325 -3.07 -7.94 -17.75
C SER A 325 -3.09 -6.58 -18.44
N HIS A 326 -1.91 -6.04 -18.69
CA HIS A 326 -1.74 -4.83 -19.49
C HIS A 326 -2.51 -4.94 -20.84
N PRO A 327 -3.22 -3.90 -21.29
CA PRO A 327 -3.24 -2.52 -20.79
C PRO A 327 -4.52 -2.14 -20.00
N ALA A 328 -5.10 -3.05 -19.22
CA ALA A 328 -6.34 -2.77 -18.50
C ALA A 328 -6.21 -1.52 -17.60
N ALA A 329 -7.27 -0.74 -17.51
CA ALA A 329 -7.38 0.41 -16.63
C ALA A 329 -7.58 -0.03 -15.17
N VAL A 330 -6.92 0.63 -14.21
CA VAL A 330 -6.84 0.20 -12.81
C VAL A 330 -7.11 1.31 -11.79
N ASN A 331 -7.40 2.53 -12.21
CA ASN A 331 -7.50 3.68 -11.31
C ASN A 331 -8.54 3.52 -10.21
N GLY A 332 -9.67 2.86 -10.51
CA GLY A 332 -10.77 2.56 -9.59
C GLY A 332 -10.68 1.18 -8.91
N ARG A 333 -9.51 0.49 -8.93
CA ARG A 333 -9.32 -0.86 -8.34
C ARG A 333 -9.77 -1.00 -6.89
N ILE A 334 -9.91 0.11 -6.18
CA ILE A 334 -10.26 0.09 -4.76
C ILE A 334 -11.65 -0.53 -4.50
N GLY A 335 -12.61 -0.35 -5.40
CA GLY A 335 -13.94 -0.96 -5.29
C GLY A 335 -13.89 -2.49 -5.25
N PRO A 336 -13.36 -3.17 -6.27
CA PRO A 336 -13.15 -4.62 -6.22
C PRO A 336 -12.29 -5.09 -5.06
N CYS A 337 -11.28 -4.31 -4.62
CA CYS A 337 -10.50 -4.67 -3.43
C CYS A 337 -11.36 -4.73 -2.17
N GLN A 338 -12.26 -3.77 -1.95
CA GLN A 338 -13.20 -3.80 -0.82
C GLN A 338 -14.09 -5.06 -0.88
N ARG A 339 -14.61 -5.39 -2.08
CA ARG A 339 -15.45 -6.57 -2.29
C ARG A 339 -14.68 -7.87 -2.06
N VAL A 340 -13.40 -7.96 -2.45
CA VAL A 340 -12.54 -9.13 -2.20
C VAL A 340 -12.34 -9.37 -0.70
N VAL A 341 -12.22 -8.31 0.12
CA VAL A 341 -12.19 -8.49 1.58
C VAL A 341 -13.49 -9.09 2.09
N ASP A 342 -14.64 -8.58 1.62
CA ASP A 342 -15.95 -9.10 2.00
C ASP A 342 -16.13 -10.57 1.56
N LEU A 343 -15.64 -10.96 0.37
CA LEU A 343 -15.61 -12.37 -0.07
C LEU A 343 -14.84 -13.27 0.89
N ILE A 344 -13.63 -12.85 1.29
CA ILE A 344 -12.78 -13.61 2.22
C ILE A 344 -13.46 -13.73 3.59
N HIS A 345 -13.99 -12.61 4.11
CA HIS A 345 -14.70 -12.61 5.38
C HIS A 345 -15.97 -13.47 5.33
N GLY A 346 -16.75 -13.40 4.24
CA GLY A 346 -17.93 -14.24 4.04
C GLY A 346 -17.60 -15.73 4.01
N ALA A 347 -16.53 -16.13 3.35
CA ALA A 347 -16.06 -17.50 3.35
C ALA A 347 -15.62 -17.95 4.76
N LEU A 348 -14.79 -17.15 5.43
CA LEU A 348 -14.27 -17.46 6.78
C LEU A 348 -15.32 -17.35 7.87
N ALA A 349 -16.44 -16.64 7.66
CA ALA A 349 -17.57 -16.60 8.60
C ALA A 349 -18.14 -17.99 8.92
N GLN A 350 -18.00 -18.96 8.02
CA GLN A 350 -18.43 -20.34 8.23
C GLN A 350 -17.62 -21.04 9.33
N ALA A 351 -16.38 -20.64 9.53
CA ALA A 351 -15.49 -21.21 10.56
C ALA A 351 -15.26 -20.27 11.74
N MET A 352 -15.30 -18.95 11.52
CA MET A 352 -14.91 -17.93 12.49
C MET A 352 -15.93 -16.77 12.55
N PRO A 353 -17.23 -17.05 12.82
CA PRO A 353 -18.29 -16.03 12.77
C PRO A 353 -18.05 -14.86 13.74
N ASP A 354 -17.37 -15.12 14.86
CA ASP A 354 -17.10 -14.10 15.89
C ASP A 354 -15.93 -13.16 15.54
N ARG A 355 -15.18 -13.44 14.47
CA ARG A 355 -13.97 -12.72 14.11
C ARG A 355 -14.10 -11.88 12.84
N VAL A 356 -15.14 -12.05 12.07
CA VAL A 356 -15.42 -11.32 10.84
C VAL A 356 -16.38 -10.16 11.06
N ILE A 357 -16.44 -9.24 10.11
CA ILE A 357 -17.48 -8.22 10.04
C ILE A 357 -18.48 -8.56 8.93
N ALA A 358 -19.71 -8.09 9.06
CA ALA A 358 -20.80 -8.34 8.11
C ALA A 358 -20.69 -7.40 6.89
N ALA A 359 -19.59 -7.45 6.16
CA ALA A 359 -19.28 -6.62 5.01
C ALA A 359 -19.01 -5.13 5.34
N CYS A 360 -18.81 -4.33 4.33
CA CYS A 360 -18.65 -2.88 4.40
C CYS A 360 -19.57 -2.20 3.38
N ASN A 361 -19.45 -0.90 3.21
CA ASN A 361 -20.18 -0.17 2.17
C ASN A 361 -19.76 -0.54 0.72
N GLY A 362 -18.79 -1.42 0.53
CA GLY A 362 -18.38 -2.00 -0.75
C GLY A 362 -17.71 -1.04 -1.73
N ALA A 363 -17.50 0.22 -1.35
CA ALA A 363 -16.94 1.25 -2.20
C ALA A 363 -16.11 2.26 -1.39
N VAL A 364 -15.35 3.07 -2.10
CA VAL A 364 -14.78 4.32 -1.58
C VAL A 364 -15.41 5.46 -2.35
N SER A 365 -16.34 6.15 -1.72
CA SER A 365 -16.95 7.34 -2.32
C SER A 365 -15.94 8.48 -2.34
N VAL A 366 -15.82 9.15 -3.48
CA VAL A 366 -14.92 10.27 -3.67
C VAL A 366 -15.70 11.45 -4.23
N ALA A 367 -15.49 12.61 -3.61
CA ALA A 367 -15.93 13.90 -4.15
C ALA A 367 -14.70 14.71 -4.56
N THR A 368 -14.63 15.16 -5.82
CA THR A 368 -13.56 16.02 -6.31
C THR A 368 -14.12 17.39 -6.63
N PHE A 369 -13.50 18.42 -6.06
CA PHE A 369 -13.82 19.82 -6.29
C PHE A 369 -12.64 20.48 -7.00
N VAL A 370 -12.92 21.26 -8.02
CA VAL A 370 -11.90 21.97 -8.81
C VAL A 370 -12.36 23.41 -9.03
N GLY A 371 -11.46 24.35 -8.89
CA GLY A 371 -11.76 25.77 -9.10
C GLY A 371 -10.51 26.64 -9.12
N ASN A 372 -10.73 27.93 -9.19
CA ASN A 372 -9.65 28.92 -9.17
C ASN A 372 -9.67 29.70 -7.86
N GLN A 373 -8.50 29.97 -7.30
CA GLN A 373 -8.37 30.80 -6.10
C GLN A 373 -8.84 32.24 -6.43
N PRO A 374 -9.73 32.82 -5.59
CA PRO A 374 -10.24 34.17 -5.84
C PRO A 374 -9.15 35.25 -5.80
N LYS A 375 -8.06 34.99 -5.08
CA LYS A 375 -6.97 35.96 -4.84
C LYS A 375 -6.05 36.14 -6.05
N ASP A 376 -5.70 35.07 -6.73
CA ASP A 376 -4.66 35.09 -7.77
C ASP A 376 -5.02 34.25 -9.02
N GLY A 377 -6.21 33.65 -9.07
CA GLY A 377 -6.69 32.84 -10.17
C GLY A 377 -6.00 31.48 -10.32
N SER A 378 -5.12 31.09 -9.38
CA SER A 378 -4.44 29.79 -9.44
C SER A 378 -5.45 28.63 -9.29
N LEU A 379 -5.20 27.54 -10.05
CA LEU A 379 -6.01 26.35 -9.97
C LEU A 379 -5.81 25.66 -8.62
N TRP A 380 -6.90 25.16 -8.03
CA TRP A 380 -6.89 24.25 -6.89
C TRP A 380 -7.72 23.00 -7.18
N VAL A 381 -7.29 21.89 -6.61
CA VAL A 381 -7.98 20.60 -6.65
C VAL A 381 -8.12 20.08 -5.23
N TYR A 382 -9.34 19.82 -4.80
CA TYR A 382 -9.64 19.18 -3.53
C TYR A 382 -10.33 17.84 -3.77
N LEU A 383 -9.77 16.78 -3.18
CA LEU A 383 -10.32 15.44 -3.24
C LEU A 383 -10.73 15.00 -1.84
N GLU A 384 -12.01 14.64 -1.66
CA GLU A 384 -12.54 14.08 -0.42
C GLU A 384 -12.90 12.61 -0.61
N THR A 385 -12.31 11.72 0.21
CA THR A 385 -12.75 10.33 0.32
C THR A 385 -13.71 10.21 1.49
N ILE A 386 -14.90 9.69 1.23
CA ILE A 386 -15.97 9.62 2.21
C ILE A 386 -16.04 8.20 2.76
N GLY A 387 -15.88 8.05 4.07
CA GLY A 387 -16.07 6.76 4.75
C GLY A 387 -17.53 6.35 4.72
N GLY A 388 -17.81 5.14 4.23
CA GLY A 388 -19.17 4.63 4.08
C GLY A 388 -19.68 3.79 5.26
N GLY A 389 -18.77 3.34 6.13
CA GLY A 389 -19.10 2.56 7.31
C GLY A 389 -18.77 1.09 7.22
N SER A 390 -18.72 0.43 8.37
CA SER A 390 -18.48 -1.01 8.52
C SER A 390 -19.75 -1.76 8.92
N GLY A 391 -19.87 -2.99 8.46
CA GLY A 391 -20.91 -3.91 8.94
C GLY A 391 -20.75 -4.28 10.41
N ALA A 392 -21.79 -4.89 10.98
CA ALA A 392 -21.81 -5.36 12.35
C ALA A 392 -20.80 -6.49 12.58
N ARG A 393 -20.44 -6.70 13.83
CA ARG A 393 -19.71 -7.87 14.34
C ARG A 393 -20.64 -8.69 15.22
N ALA A 394 -20.25 -9.89 15.57
CA ALA A 394 -21.03 -10.76 16.48
C ALA A 394 -21.41 -10.08 17.81
N THR A 395 -20.62 -9.14 18.29
CA THR A 395 -20.79 -8.49 19.60
C THR A 395 -20.93 -6.97 19.53
N LYS A 396 -20.98 -6.37 18.33
CA LYS A 396 -21.04 -4.91 18.12
C LYS A 396 -21.84 -4.57 16.88
N ASP A 397 -22.58 -3.48 16.94
CA ASP A 397 -23.19 -2.88 15.77
C ASP A 397 -22.11 -2.36 14.78
N GLY A 398 -22.52 -2.16 13.54
CA GLY A 398 -21.69 -1.51 12.53
C GLY A 398 -21.37 -0.05 12.89
N LEU A 399 -20.43 0.53 12.21
CA LEU A 399 -20.00 1.92 12.42
C LEU A 399 -20.31 2.75 11.18
N ASP A 400 -20.99 3.88 11.39
CA ASP A 400 -21.27 4.83 10.32
C ASP A 400 -20.06 5.73 10.05
N GLY A 401 -19.88 6.12 8.78
CA GLY A 401 -18.94 7.17 8.38
C GLY A 401 -17.45 6.87 8.64
N VAL A 402 -17.07 5.62 8.86
CA VAL A 402 -15.68 5.21 9.04
C VAL A 402 -15.08 4.65 7.75
N GLN A 403 -13.79 4.87 7.57
CA GLN A 403 -13.01 4.16 6.56
C GLN A 403 -12.86 2.69 6.95
N VAL A 404 -12.92 1.79 5.98
CA VAL A 404 -12.87 0.34 6.23
C VAL A 404 -11.97 -0.37 5.23
N HIS A 405 -11.54 -1.58 5.61
CA HIS A 405 -10.75 -2.48 4.79
C HIS A 405 -9.49 -1.82 4.22
N MET A 406 -9.45 -1.63 2.91
CA MET A 406 -8.24 -1.21 2.19
C MET A 406 -7.96 0.29 2.29
N THR A 407 -8.77 1.05 3.02
CA THR A 407 -8.65 2.49 3.25
C THR A 407 -8.48 2.82 4.73
N ASN A 408 -7.79 3.90 5.02
CA ASN A 408 -7.59 4.41 6.39
C ASN A 408 -7.25 5.91 6.39
N THR A 409 -7.81 6.66 5.43
CA THR A 409 -7.56 8.11 5.36
C THR A 409 -8.25 8.84 6.50
N SER A 410 -7.57 9.84 7.06
CA SER A 410 -8.14 10.73 8.07
C SER A 410 -9.12 11.74 7.44
N ASN A 411 -10.04 12.26 8.23
CA ASN A 411 -10.87 13.38 7.80
C ASN A 411 -10.03 14.66 7.66
N LEU A 412 -10.35 15.48 6.67
CA LEU A 412 -9.79 16.83 6.59
C LEU A 412 -10.42 17.71 7.66
N PRO A 413 -9.64 18.35 8.57
CA PRO A 413 -10.17 19.33 9.51
C PRO A 413 -10.83 20.50 8.79
N VAL A 414 -11.95 21.00 9.33
CA VAL A 414 -12.70 22.13 8.74
C VAL A 414 -11.82 23.34 8.54
N GLU A 415 -10.97 23.62 9.52
CA GLU A 415 -10.04 24.75 9.50
C GLU A 415 -9.03 24.64 8.35
N ALA A 416 -8.56 23.43 8.03
CA ALA A 416 -7.69 23.20 6.89
C ALA A 416 -8.45 23.32 5.57
N LEU A 417 -9.70 22.81 5.51
CA LEU A 417 -10.56 22.95 4.34
C LEU A 417 -10.78 24.43 3.97
N GLU A 418 -11.25 25.22 4.95
CA GLU A 418 -11.59 26.64 4.75
C GLU A 418 -10.36 27.53 4.58
N GLY A 419 -9.21 27.13 5.14
CA GLY A 419 -7.94 27.83 5.00
C GLY A 419 -7.26 27.67 3.65
N GLU A 420 -7.36 26.47 3.06
CA GLU A 420 -6.67 26.13 1.80
C GLU A 420 -7.55 26.33 0.56
N TYR A 421 -8.86 26.13 0.70
CA TYR A 421 -9.81 26.19 -0.40
C TYR A 421 -10.86 27.28 -0.19
N PRO A 422 -11.36 27.93 -1.26
CA PRO A 422 -12.45 28.91 -1.17
C PRO A 422 -13.81 28.20 -0.95
N LEU A 423 -13.88 27.37 0.04
CA LEU A 423 -15.03 26.59 0.45
C LEU A 423 -15.39 26.97 1.89
N THR A 424 -16.68 26.93 2.22
CA THR A 424 -17.17 27.15 3.58
C THR A 424 -18.06 26.00 3.99
N LEU A 425 -17.78 25.39 5.12
CA LEU A 425 -18.61 24.34 5.68
C LEU A 425 -19.79 24.96 6.45
N LEU A 426 -20.98 24.87 5.86
CA LEU A 426 -22.20 25.45 6.47
C LEU A 426 -22.73 24.62 7.64
N ARG A 427 -22.42 23.34 7.70
CA ARG A 427 -22.92 22.44 8.74
C ARG A 427 -22.07 21.19 8.87
N ASP A 428 -21.56 20.91 10.04
CA ASP A 428 -20.98 19.62 10.43
C ASP A 428 -21.97 18.88 11.34
N ARG A 429 -22.11 17.57 11.08
CA ARG A 429 -22.92 16.68 11.91
C ARG A 429 -22.12 15.44 12.24
N LYS A 430 -21.79 15.25 13.51
CA LYS A 430 -21.36 13.94 13.99
C LYS A 430 -22.54 12.99 13.89
N SER A 431 -22.31 11.76 13.41
CA SER A 431 -23.26 10.68 13.62
C SER A 431 -23.49 10.54 15.12
N VAL A 432 -24.72 10.65 15.54
CA VAL A 432 -25.09 10.34 16.93
C VAL A 432 -25.23 8.83 16.96
N VAL A 433 -24.29 8.16 17.62
CA VAL A 433 -24.38 6.73 17.96
C VAL A 433 -25.33 6.62 19.14
#